data_7d45ba58592640f40ecc11bd339845d9
#
_entry.id   7d45ba58592640f40ecc11bd339845d9
#
_cell.length_a   1.000
_cell.length_b   1.000
_cell.length_c   1.000
_cell.angle_alpha   90.00
_cell.angle_beta   90.00
_cell.angle_gamma   90.00
#
_symmetry.space_group_name_H-M   'P 1'
#
loop_
_entity.id
_entity.type
_entity.pdbx_description
1 polymer ?
#
loop_
_entity_poly.entity_id
_entity_poly.type
_entity_poly.pdbx_seq_one_letter_code
_entity_poly.pdbx_strand_id
1 'polypeptide(L)'
;MFKSILVAAALCAASQAIGSAQAAELTALEKRWLTAATPVLEYARSLPLPIDIVVQPQAGPDDVPLAMGFADGRCKLVVSLRGNPDAEKVLAGVPQEVQGGLIEAMAAHEIAHCWRYAQGAWHALPAGFVEVGEETAADPSLLAASKAMREMRREEGYADLAALAWTRHQHPGDYARVHAWLDKVRAVQPAARSGHDTRIWVKLAADGSRFGSAGKPFEDAALLWKEGLIKDE
;
A
#
# COMPACT_ATOMS: atom_id res chain seq x y z
N MET A 1 48.75 -15.80 61.13
CA MET A 1 49.39 -15.23 59.94
C MET A 1 48.42 -15.39 58.74
N PHE A 2 47.63 -14.38 58.50
CA PHE A 2 46.72 -14.36 57.33
C PHE A 2 47.27 -13.37 56.28
N LYS A 3 47.60 -13.90 55.12
CA LYS A 3 48.03 -13.11 53.98
C LYS A 3 46.79 -12.68 53.18
N SER A 4 46.51 -11.35 53.17
CA SER A 4 45.50 -10.76 52.33
C SER A 4 46.00 -10.65 50.89
N ILE A 5 45.27 -11.24 49.96
CA ILE A 5 45.50 -11.11 48.51
C ILE A 5 44.54 -10.05 48.03
N LEU A 6 45.05 -8.91 47.61
CA LEU A 6 44.33 -7.85 46.90
C LEU A 6 44.22 -8.26 45.45
N VAL A 7 43.00 -8.50 44.99
CA VAL A 7 42.69 -8.67 43.56
C VAL A 7 42.28 -7.30 43.02
N ALA A 8 43.12 -6.70 42.20
CA ALA A 8 42.80 -5.50 41.44
C ALA A 8 41.94 -5.85 40.24
N ALA A 9 40.66 -5.49 40.28
CA ALA A 9 39.77 -5.61 39.11
C ALA A 9 40.02 -4.43 38.18
N ALA A 10 40.62 -4.71 37.01
CA ALA A 10 40.75 -3.74 35.92
C ALA A 10 39.40 -3.66 35.20
N LEU A 11 38.65 -2.59 35.38
CA LEU A 11 37.48 -2.26 34.54
C LEU A 11 38.00 -1.77 33.19
N CYS A 12 37.93 -2.63 32.17
CA CYS A 12 38.01 -2.19 30.78
C CYS A 12 36.68 -1.53 30.38
N ALA A 13 36.67 -0.20 30.41
CA ALA A 13 35.60 0.58 29.82
C ALA A 13 35.67 0.44 28.28
N ALA A 14 34.92 -0.51 27.71
CA ALA A 14 34.67 -0.57 26.29
C ALA A 14 33.72 0.59 25.91
N SER A 15 34.25 1.70 25.46
CA SER A 15 33.50 2.77 24.83
C SER A 15 32.95 2.24 23.53
N GLN A 16 31.69 1.76 23.56
CA GLN A 16 30.96 1.50 22.33
C GLN A 16 30.69 2.86 21.67
N ALA A 17 31.44 3.17 20.62
CA ALA A 17 31.09 4.26 19.73
C ALA A 17 29.75 3.91 19.08
N ILE A 18 28.67 4.45 19.60
CA ILE A 18 27.37 4.46 18.92
C ILE A 18 27.58 5.35 17.70
N GLY A 19 27.99 4.73 16.59
CA GLY A 19 28.01 5.39 15.31
C GLY A 19 26.58 5.81 15.01
N SER A 20 26.32 7.13 15.03
CA SER A 20 25.07 7.67 14.50
C SER A 20 24.97 7.19 13.05
N ALA A 21 24.08 6.25 12.78
CA ALA A 21 23.74 5.87 11.40
C ALA A 21 23.21 7.14 10.74
N GLN A 22 24.05 7.78 9.95
CA GLN A 22 23.66 8.93 9.17
C GLN A 22 22.62 8.46 8.18
N ALA A 23 21.39 8.96 8.27
CA ALA A 23 20.34 8.63 7.33
C ALA A 23 20.86 8.88 5.91
N ALA A 24 20.85 7.84 5.08
CA ALA A 24 21.35 7.95 3.72
C ALA A 24 20.55 9.02 2.97
N GLU A 25 21.26 9.89 2.24
CA GLU A 25 20.59 10.95 1.48
C GLU A 25 19.65 10.33 0.43
N LEU A 26 18.46 10.93 0.28
CA LEU A 26 17.48 10.50 -0.73
C LEU A 26 18.03 10.70 -2.14
N THR A 27 17.89 9.70 -2.98
CA THR A 27 18.19 9.77 -4.41
C THR A 27 17.21 10.70 -5.14
N ALA A 28 17.55 11.11 -6.36
CA ALA A 28 16.64 11.90 -7.20
C ALA A 28 15.32 11.17 -7.47
N LEU A 29 15.37 9.85 -7.65
CA LEU A 29 14.18 9.01 -7.84
C LEU A 29 13.29 9.01 -6.59
N GLU A 30 13.85 8.79 -5.41
CA GLU A 30 13.12 8.81 -4.14
C GLU A 30 12.51 10.19 -3.89
N LYS A 31 13.26 11.27 -4.12
CA LYS A 31 12.73 12.64 -4.02
C LYS A 31 11.54 12.86 -4.96
N ARG A 32 11.64 12.41 -6.23
CA ARG A 32 10.55 12.51 -7.21
C ARG A 32 9.28 11.80 -6.72
N TRP A 33 9.41 10.54 -6.26
CA TRP A 33 8.27 9.75 -5.81
C TRP A 33 7.64 10.32 -4.54
N LEU A 34 8.44 10.70 -3.55
CA LEU A 34 7.94 11.31 -2.32
C LEU A 34 7.30 12.67 -2.57
N THR A 35 7.85 13.47 -3.50
CA THR A 35 7.26 14.75 -3.89
C THR A 35 5.89 14.52 -4.54
N ALA A 36 5.76 13.57 -5.46
CA ALA A 36 4.48 13.24 -6.08
C ALA A 36 3.46 12.69 -5.06
N ALA A 37 3.90 11.94 -4.06
CA ALA A 37 3.04 11.42 -2.99
C ALA A 37 2.63 12.47 -1.94
N THR A 38 3.26 13.65 -1.93
CA THR A 38 3.05 14.67 -0.89
C THR A 38 1.57 15.02 -0.66
N PRO A 39 0.72 15.27 -1.69
CA PRO A 39 -0.69 15.63 -1.45
C PRO A 39 -1.45 14.55 -0.67
N VAL A 40 -1.22 13.27 -0.99
CA VAL A 40 -1.86 12.14 -0.29
C VAL A 40 -1.34 12.03 1.14
N LEU A 41 -0.04 12.22 1.36
CA LEU A 41 0.57 12.18 2.70
C LEU A 41 0.06 13.32 3.58
N GLU A 42 -0.17 14.50 3.03
CA GLU A 42 -0.79 15.63 3.73
C GLU A 42 -2.25 15.33 4.10
N TYR A 43 -3.00 14.74 3.17
CA TYR A 43 -4.34 14.26 3.46
C TYR A 43 -4.35 13.21 4.57
N ALA A 44 -3.45 12.24 4.53
CA ALA A 44 -3.31 11.22 5.56
C ALA A 44 -3.01 11.82 6.95
N ARG A 45 -2.19 12.88 7.01
CA ARG A 45 -1.94 13.63 8.26
C ARG A 45 -3.21 14.32 8.77
N SER A 46 -4.07 14.83 7.89
CA SER A 46 -5.35 15.43 8.27
C SER A 46 -6.34 14.42 8.87
N LEU A 47 -6.17 13.14 8.53
CA LEU A 47 -6.95 12.01 9.07
C LEU A 47 -6.32 11.36 10.32
N PRO A 48 -5.40 11.99 11.01
CA PRO A 48 -4.39 11.54 11.97
C PRO A 48 -4.00 10.04 11.84
N LEU A 49 -3.70 9.59 10.61
CA LEU A 49 -3.26 8.20 10.39
C LEU A 49 -1.86 7.97 10.98
N PRO A 50 -1.62 6.84 11.66
CA PRO A 50 -0.36 6.53 12.30
C PRO A 50 0.68 6.01 11.28
N ILE A 51 1.15 6.86 10.35
CA ILE A 51 2.02 6.47 9.25
C ILE A 51 3.46 6.87 9.52
N ASP A 52 4.38 5.93 9.31
CA ASP A 52 5.81 6.16 9.20
C ASP A 52 6.25 5.89 7.74
N ILE A 53 7.15 6.71 7.21
CA ILE A 53 7.76 6.51 5.91
C ILE A 53 9.10 5.81 6.11
N VAL A 54 9.26 4.65 5.48
CA VAL A 54 10.47 3.83 5.55
C VAL A 54 11.10 3.77 4.16
N VAL A 55 12.20 4.46 3.97
CA VAL A 55 12.97 4.38 2.71
C VAL A 55 14.00 3.26 2.85
N GLN A 56 13.87 2.22 2.05
CA GLN A 56 14.83 1.11 2.06
C GLN A 56 16.14 1.52 1.42
N PRO A 57 17.29 1.21 2.04
CA PRO A 57 18.61 1.54 1.52
C PRO A 57 18.94 0.78 0.22
N GLN A 58 18.32 -0.37 0.01
CA GLN A 58 18.41 -1.21 -1.18
C GLN A 58 17.15 -2.07 -1.27
N ALA A 59 16.54 -2.12 -2.46
CA ALA A 59 15.41 -3.01 -2.70
C ALA A 59 15.85 -4.47 -2.77
N GLY A 60 15.03 -5.36 -2.24
CA GLY A 60 15.11 -6.80 -2.44
C GLY A 60 14.61 -7.21 -3.83
N PRO A 61 14.79 -8.49 -4.20
CA PRO A 61 14.45 -8.99 -5.54
C PRO A 61 12.94 -8.97 -5.83
N ASP A 62 12.12 -9.07 -4.78
CA ASP A 62 10.65 -9.16 -4.88
C ASP A 62 9.94 -7.91 -4.35
N ASP A 63 10.71 -6.86 -4.02
CA ASP A 63 10.13 -5.62 -3.51
C ASP A 63 9.39 -4.86 -4.61
N VAL A 64 8.18 -4.42 -4.31
CA VAL A 64 7.45 -3.44 -5.12
C VAL A 64 7.91 -2.01 -4.77
N PRO A 65 7.77 -1.04 -5.68
CA PRO A 65 8.23 0.34 -5.46
C PRO A 65 7.65 1.03 -4.23
N LEU A 66 6.36 0.81 -3.96
CA LEU A 66 5.65 1.24 -2.75
C LEU A 66 4.89 0.05 -2.18
N ALA A 67 4.87 -0.05 -0.86
CA ALA A 67 4.08 -1.04 -0.14
C ALA A 67 3.63 -0.51 1.22
N MET A 68 2.49 -0.99 1.70
CA MET A 68 2.03 -0.72 3.05
C MET A 68 2.29 -1.92 3.96
N GLY A 69 3.12 -1.71 4.97
CA GLY A 69 3.33 -2.66 6.06
C GLY A 69 2.68 -2.19 7.36
N PHE A 70 2.55 -3.11 8.29
CA PHE A 70 1.98 -2.83 9.61
C PHE A 70 2.90 -3.39 10.70
N ALA A 71 3.33 -2.54 11.62
CA ALA A 71 4.15 -2.93 12.76
C ALA A 71 3.89 -1.99 13.94
N ASP A 72 3.82 -2.55 15.14
CA ASP A 72 3.68 -1.81 16.41
C ASP A 72 2.44 -0.87 16.43
N GLY A 73 1.33 -1.31 15.84
CA GLY A 73 0.09 -0.52 15.73
C GLY A 73 0.19 0.67 14.76
N ARG A 74 1.21 0.72 13.92
CA ARG A 74 1.47 1.80 12.97
C ARG A 74 1.59 1.26 11.54
N CYS A 75 1.17 2.09 10.60
CA CYS A 75 1.40 1.84 9.18
C CYS A 75 2.84 2.21 8.80
N LYS A 76 3.45 1.43 7.94
CA LYS A 76 4.80 1.66 7.41
C LYS A 76 4.67 1.78 5.89
N LEU A 77 4.68 3.01 5.37
CA LEU A 77 4.80 3.22 3.92
C LEU A 77 6.26 2.94 3.52
N VAL A 78 6.48 1.79 2.92
CA VAL A 78 7.79 1.32 2.50
C VAL A 78 8.08 1.81 1.10
N VAL A 79 9.20 2.50 0.92
CA VAL A 79 9.68 3.04 -0.36
C VAL A 79 10.93 2.27 -0.76
N SER A 80 10.80 1.37 -1.76
CA SER A 80 11.84 0.43 -2.20
C SER A 80 12.26 0.75 -3.64
N LEU A 81 12.93 1.88 -3.84
CA LEU A 81 13.27 2.38 -5.19
C LEU A 81 14.73 2.11 -5.60
N ARG A 82 15.67 2.03 -4.64
CA ARG A 82 17.10 1.82 -4.94
C ARG A 82 17.35 0.41 -5.46
N GLY A 83 17.84 0.32 -6.70
CA GLY A 83 18.08 -0.97 -7.34
C GLY A 83 16.82 -1.76 -7.69
N ASN A 84 15.65 -1.14 -7.61
CA ASN A 84 14.39 -1.76 -7.98
C ASN A 84 14.09 -1.52 -9.46
N PRO A 85 14.15 -2.56 -10.32
CA PRO A 85 13.89 -2.39 -11.74
C PRO A 85 12.42 -2.06 -12.05
N ASP A 86 11.50 -2.41 -11.16
CA ASP A 86 10.07 -2.16 -11.37
C ASP A 86 9.68 -0.71 -11.06
N ALA A 87 10.53 0.05 -10.36
CA ALA A 87 10.29 1.46 -10.07
C ALA A 87 10.14 2.34 -11.33
N GLU A 88 10.92 2.04 -12.37
CA GLU A 88 10.81 2.73 -13.66
C GLU A 88 9.89 1.97 -14.63
N LYS A 89 9.85 0.64 -14.54
CA LYS A 89 9.04 -0.21 -15.40
C LYS A 89 7.54 0.02 -15.24
N VAL A 90 7.06 0.28 -14.01
CA VAL A 90 5.64 0.57 -13.74
C VAL A 90 5.17 1.85 -14.45
N LEU A 91 6.08 2.78 -14.73
CA LEU A 91 5.84 4.03 -15.45
C LEU A 91 6.26 3.96 -16.93
N ALA A 92 6.75 2.82 -17.42
CA ALA A 92 7.24 2.68 -18.78
C ALA A 92 6.14 2.95 -19.81
N GLY A 93 6.44 3.78 -20.80
CA GLY A 93 5.48 4.17 -21.85
C GLY A 93 4.43 5.21 -21.40
N VAL A 94 4.52 5.70 -20.16
CA VAL A 94 3.66 6.80 -19.69
C VAL A 94 4.36 8.13 -19.94
N PRO A 95 3.69 9.12 -20.54
CA PRO A 95 4.23 10.47 -20.72
C PRO A 95 4.63 11.08 -19.37
N GLN A 96 5.78 11.79 -19.37
CA GLN A 96 6.37 12.30 -18.12
C GLN A 96 5.43 13.21 -17.33
N GLU A 97 4.62 14.00 -18.02
CA GLU A 97 3.63 14.91 -17.42
C GLU A 97 2.50 14.19 -16.66
N VAL A 98 2.28 12.89 -16.94
CA VAL A 98 1.25 12.07 -16.28
C VAL A 98 1.84 11.22 -15.14
N GLN A 99 3.15 10.96 -15.16
CA GLN A 99 3.78 10.06 -14.19
C GLN A 99 3.59 10.50 -12.74
N GLY A 100 3.60 11.82 -12.48
CA GLY A 100 3.34 12.35 -11.13
C GLY A 100 1.98 11.94 -10.59
N GLY A 101 0.93 12.07 -11.38
CA GLY A 101 -0.43 11.65 -10.99
C GLY A 101 -0.57 10.14 -10.77
N LEU A 102 0.19 9.31 -11.54
CA LEU A 102 0.20 7.86 -11.32
C LEU A 102 0.92 7.48 -10.01
N ILE A 103 2.06 8.13 -9.70
CA ILE A 103 2.76 7.92 -8.42
C ILE A 103 1.86 8.35 -7.26
N GLU A 104 1.16 9.47 -7.40
CA GLU A 104 0.19 9.95 -6.42
C GLU A 104 -0.96 8.96 -6.23
N ALA A 105 -1.51 8.40 -7.31
CA ALA A 105 -2.55 7.36 -7.23
C ALA A 105 -2.04 6.07 -6.56
N MET A 106 -0.81 5.63 -6.86
CA MET A 106 -0.18 4.50 -6.15
C MET A 106 -0.01 4.79 -4.65
N ALA A 107 0.40 6.00 -4.29
CA ALA A 107 0.48 6.40 -2.89
C ALA A 107 -0.90 6.41 -2.22
N ALA A 108 -1.96 6.87 -2.91
CA ALA A 108 -3.33 6.85 -2.39
C ALA A 108 -3.83 5.41 -2.15
N HIS A 109 -3.47 4.46 -3.04
CA HIS A 109 -3.72 3.04 -2.85
C HIS A 109 -3.10 2.54 -1.53
N GLU A 110 -1.82 2.78 -1.31
CA GLU A 110 -1.13 2.35 -0.09
C GLU A 110 -1.71 3.01 1.18
N ILE A 111 -2.00 4.31 1.11
CA ILE A 111 -2.59 5.03 2.25
C ILE A 111 -4.00 4.53 2.56
N ALA A 112 -4.76 4.06 1.57
CA ALA A 112 -6.08 3.47 1.79
C ALA A 112 -6.01 2.18 2.62
N HIS A 113 -4.97 1.37 2.45
CA HIS A 113 -4.70 0.23 3.33
C HIS A 113 -4.49 0.69 4.79
N CYS A 114 -3.68 1.73 5.00
CA CYS A 114 -3.49 2.30 6.33
C CYS A 114 -4.80 2.83 6.92
N TRP A 115 -5.63 3.51 6.12
CA TRP A 115 -6.91 4.03 6.58
C TRP A 115 -7.83 2.90 7.07
N ARG A 116 -7.96 1.81 6.33
CA ARG A 116 -8.74 0.64 6.76
C ARG A 116 -8.16 -0.01 8.01
N TYR A 117 -6.83 -0.16 8.07
CA TYR A 117 -6.16 -0.70 9.26
C TYR A 117 -6.42 0.16 10.50
N ALA A 118 -6.28 1.48 10.40
CA ALA A 118 -6.50 2.43 11.49
C ALA A 118 -7.96 2.45 11.98
N GLN A 119 -8.92 2.14 11.08
CA GLN A 119 -10.34 1.99 11.42
C GLN A 119 -10.70 0.61 12.01
N GLY A 120 -9.73 -0.30 12.17
CA GLY A 120 -9.99 -1.69 12.57
C GLY A 120 -10.78 -2.48 11.52
N ALA A 121 -10.75 -2.03 10.27
CA ALA A 121 -11.50 -2.62 9.15
C ALA A 121 -10.64 -3.48 8.22
N TRP A 122 -9.38 -3.72 8.57
CA TRP A 122 -8.47 -4.57 7.79
C TRP A 122 -9.05 -5.99 7.67
N HIS A 123 -9.23 -6.47 6.45
CA HIS A 123 -9.91 -7.72 6.09
C HIS A 123 -11.37 -7.83 6.56
N ALA A 124 -11.93 -6.80 7.19
CA ALA A 124 -13.32 -6.82 7.63
C ALA A 124 -14.27 -6.51 6.48
N LEU A 125 -15.35 -7.29 6.39
CA LEU A 125 -16.45 -7.04 5.46
C LEU A 125 -17.39 -5.95 6.01
N PRO A 126 -18.11 -5.23 5.15
CA PRO A 126 -19.07 -4.23 5.59
C PRO A 126 -20.13 -4.84 6.50
N ALA A 127 -20.59 -4.08 7.48
CA ALA A 127 -21.70 -4.53 8.34
C ALA A 127 -22.93 -4.93 7.50
N GLY A 128 -23.47 -6.11 7.79
CA GLY A 128 -24.61 -6.68 7.08
C GLY A 128 -24.27 -7.38 5.74
N PHE A 129 -23.00 -7.43 5.35
CA PHE A 129 -22.59 -8.28 4.24
C PHE A 129 -22.55 -9.74 4.70
N VAL A 130 -23.25 -10.59 3.96
CA VAL A 130 -23.30 -12.04 4.21
C VAL A 130 -22.66 -12.70 3.00
N GLU A 131 -21.59 -13.44 3.21
CA GLU A 131 -21.01 -14.29 2.17
C GLU A 131 -21.99 -15.38 1.79
N VAL A 132 -22.22 -15.56 0.50
CA VAL A 132 -23.10 -16.59 -0.04
C VAL A 132 -22.23 -17.70 -0.62
N GLY A 133 -22.43 -18.92 -0.13
CA GLY A 133 -21.67 -20.09 -0.55
C GLY A 133 -20.50 -20.43 0.38
N GLU A 134 -20.11 -21.69 0.36
CA GLU A 134 -18.91 -22.17 1.02
C GLU A 134 -17.79 -22.29 0.00
N GLU A 135 -16.63 -21.77 0.37
CA GLU A 135 -15.43 -22.02 -0.39
C GLU A 135 -15.01 -23.47 -0.19
N THR A 136 -15.04 -24.24 -1.26
CA THR A 136 -14.64 -25.65 -1.23
C THR A 136 -13.34 -25.84 -1.96
N ALA A 137 -12.39 -26.57 -1.37
CA ALA A 137 -11.18 -27.03 -2.05
C ALA A 137 -11.14 -28.55 -2.00
N ALA A 138 -10.71 -29.17 -3.10
CA ALA A 138 -10.49 -30.62 -3.14
C ALA A 138 -9.44 -31.09 -2.12
N ASP A 139 -8.46 -30.21 -1.84
CA ASP A 139 -7.48 -30.35 -0.77
C ASP A 139 -7.76 -29.34 0.34
N PRO A 140 -8.12 -29.78 1.56
CA PRO A 140 -8.37 -28.88 2.69
C PRO A 140 -7.19 -27.96 3.04
N SER A 141 -5.95 -28.35 2.73
CA SER A 141 -4.77 -27.52 2.96
C SER A 141 -4.75 -26.26 2.09
N LEU A 142 -5.41 -26.28 0.94
CA LEU A 142 -5.53 -25.14 0.02
C LEU A 142 -6.65 -24.15 0.42
N LEU A 143 -7.57 -24.57 1.27
CA LEU A 143 -8.71 -23.75 1.65
C LEU A 143 -8.28 -22.47 2.39
N ALA A 144 -7.32 -22.58 3.30
CA ALA A 144 -6.79 -21.43 4.03
C ALA A 144 -6.09 -20.42 3.09
N ALA A 145 -5.30 -20.94 2.14
CA ALA A 145 -4.62 -20.10 1.14
C ALA A 145 -5.62 -19.42 0.20
N SER A 146 -6.68 -20.11 -0.21
CA SER A 146 -7.74 -19.56 -1.06
C SER A 146 -8.49 -18.43 -0.36
N LYS A 147 -8.84 -18.62 0.94
CA LYS A 147 -9.46 -17.58 1.76
C LYS A 147 -8.56 -16.35 1.90
N ALA A 148 -7.29 -16.57 2.22
CA ALA A 148 -6.32 -15.46 2.35
C ALA A 148 -6.16 -14.68 1.04
N MET A 149 -6.13 -15.35 -0.12
CA MET A 149 -6.09 -14.68 -1.42
C MET A 149 -7.36 -13.88 -1.70
N ARG A 150 -8.53 -14.39 -1.31
CA ARG A 150 -9.80 -13.68 -1.44
C ARG A 150 -9.85 -12.43 -0.56
N GLU A 151 -9.44 -12.54 0.69
CA GLU A 151 -9.35 -11.42 1.62
C GLU A 151 -8.40 -10.35 1.09
N MET A 152 -7.21 -10.73 0.63
CA MET A 152 -6.25 -9.82 0.00
C MET A 152 -6.87 -9.14 -1.23
N ARG A 153 -7.49 -9.89 -2.15
CA ARG A 153 -8.11 -9.33 -3.36
C ARG A 153 -9.18 -8.29 -3.04
N ARG A 154 -9.94 -8.49 -1.98
CA ARG A 154 -10.96 -7.53 -1.52
C ARG A 154 -10.34 -6.25 -0.98
N GLU A 155 -9.23 -6.36 -0.21
CA GLU A 155 -8.48 -5.20 0.27
C GLU A 155 -7.82 -4.43 -0.89
N GLU A 156 -7.19 -5.13 -1.81
CA GLU A 156 -6.64 -4.54 -3.03
C GLU A 156 -7.71 -3.84 -3.88
N GLY A 157 -8.89 -4.44 -4.00
CA GLY A 157 -10.04 -3.85 -4.70
C GLY A 157 -10.51 -2.54 -4.05
N TYR A 158 -10.51 -2.49 -2.72
CA TYR A 158 -10.78 -1.26 -2.00
C TYR A 158 -9.71 -0.20 -2.24
N ALA A 159 -8.45 -0.57 -2.16
CA ALA A 159 -7.32 0.35 -2.34
C ALA A 159 -7.25 0.91 -3.77
N ASP A 160 -7.52 0.10 -4.79
CA ASP A 160 -7.63 0.55 -6.18
C ASP A 160 -8.77 1.56 -6.37
N LEU A 161 -9.93 1.30 -5.77
CA LEU A 161 -11.05 2.25 -5.79
C LEU A 161 -10.71 3.56 -5.06
N ALA A 162 -9.99 3.49 -3.95
CA ALA A 162 -9.55 4.67 -3.21
C ALA A 162 -8.55 5.51 -4.03
N ALA A 163 -7.63 4.88 -4.76
CA ALA A 163 -6.73 5.55 -5.68
C ALA A 163 -7.48 6.26 -6.82
N LEU A 164 -8.50 5.61 -7.38
CA LEU A 164 -9.36 6.19 -8.41
C LEU A 164 -10.24 7.32 -7.87
N ALA A 165 -10.82 7.15 -6.68
CA ALA A 165 -11.58 8.20 -6.00
C ALA A 165 -10.70 9.42 -5.71
N TRP A 166 -9.49 9.20 -5.20
CA TRP A 166 -8.50 10.26 -5.01
C TRP A 166 -8.23 11.02 -6.31
N THR A 167 -7.90 10.30 -7.38
CA THR A 167 -7.67 10.91 -8.70
C THR A 167 -8.87 11.70 -9.18
N ARG A 168 -10.08 11.17 -8.99
CA ARG A 168 -11.31 11.87 -9.38
C ARG A 168 -11.48 13.20 -8.63
N HIS A 169 -11.12 13.24 -7.36
CA HIS A 169 -11.24 14.45 -6.54
C HIS A 169 -10.16 15.48 -6.82
N GLN A 170 -8.89 15.05 -6.92
CA GLN A 170 -7.76 15.96 -7.05
C GLN A 170 -7.46 16.33 -8.51
N HIS A 171 -7.61 15.38 -9.42
CA HIS A 171 -7.21 15.50 -10.82
C HIS A 171 -8.30 14.97 -11.77
N PRO A 172 -9.52 15.54 -11.76
CA PRO A 172 -10.65 15.00 -12.55
C PRO A 172 -10.36 14.94 -14.05
N GLY A 173 -9.51 15.82 -14.57
CA GLY A 173 -9.05 15.79 -15.97
C GLY A 173 -8.15 14.64 -16.33
N ASP A 174 -7.48 14.02 -15.38
CA ASP A 174 -6.58 12.88 -15.58
C ASP A 174 -7.23 11.54 -15.26
N TYR A 175 -8.45 11.55 -14.73
CA TYR A 175 -9.15 10.35 -14.30
C TYR A 175 -9.13 9.22 -15.33
N ALA A 176 -9.53 9.51 -16.56
CA ALA A 176 -9.61 8.50 -17.62
C ALA A 176 -8.25 7.85 -17.93
N ARG A 177 -7.15 8.61 -17.81
CA ARG A 177 -5.79 8.11 -18.05
C ARG A 177 -5.33 7.20 -16.90
N VAL A 178 -5.55 7.62 -15.65
CA VAL A 178 -5.19 6.83 -14.47
C VAL A 178 -6.01 5.56 -14.42
N HIS A 179 -7.32 5.63 -14.70
CA HIS A 179 -8.19 4.45 -14.79
C HIS A 179 -7.70 3.46 -15.85
N ALA A 180 -7.43 3.93 -17.08
CA ALA A 180 -6.94 3.07 -18.16
C ALA A 180 -5.58 2.43 -17.86
N TRP A 181 -4.68 3.15 -17.18
CA TRP A 181 -3.41 2.61 -16.70
C TRP A 181 -3.64 1.51 -15.66
N LEU A 182 -4.48 1.74 -14.66
CA LEU A 182 -4.78 0.76 -13.61
C LEU A 182 -5.46 -0.49 -14.18
N ASP A 183 -6.43 -0.33 -15.09
CA ASP A 183 -7.09 -1.44 -15.78
C ASP A 183 -6.07 -2.30 -16.54
N LYS A 184 -5.12 -1.67 -17.23
CA LYS A 184 -4.02 -2.38 -17.91
C LYS A 184 -3.11 -3.11 -16.90
N VAL A 185 -2.74 -2.48 -15.79
CA VAL A 185 -1.91 -3.11 -14.74
C VAL A 185 -2.62 -4.34 -14.17
N ARG A 186 -3.90 -4.24 -13.89
CA ARG A 186 -4.68 -5.35 -13.32
C ARG A 186 -5.04 -6.43 -14.35
N ALA A 187 -5.02 -6.12 -15.66
CA ALA A 187 -5.27 -7.10 -16.72
C ALA A 187 -4.11 -8.12 -16.89
N VAL A 188 -2.89 -7.78 -16.51
CA VAL A 188 -1.70 -8.65 -16.68
C VAL A 188 -1.40 -9.52 -15.47
N GLN A 189 -2.36 -9.74 -14.58
CA GLN A 189 -2.17 -10.59 -13.41
C GLN A 189 -1.88 -12.05 -13.80
N PRO A 190 -0.95 -12.74 -13.12
CA PRO A 190 -0.48 -14.07 -13.50
C PRO A 190 -1.56 -15.16 -13.36
N ALA A 191 -2.56 -14.95 -12.53
CA ALA A 191 -3.66 -15.88 -12.33
C ALA A 191 -4.97 -15.15 -12.06
N ALA A 192 -6.06 -15.63 -12.65
CA ALA A 192 -7.40 -15.19 -12.31
C ALA A 192 -7.67 -15.46 -10.82
N ARG A 193 -8.39 -14.54 -10.17
CA ARG A 193 -8.71 -14.59 -8.73
C ARG A 193 -7.48 -14.59 -7.80
N SER A 194 -6.31 -14.17 -8.28
CA SER A 194 -5.16 -13.87 -7.42
C SER A 194 -5.47 -12.70 -6.47
N GLY A 195 -4.63 -12.49 -5.45
CA GLY A 195 -4.81 -11.40 -4.50
C GLY A 195 -4.89 -10.01 -5.13
N HIS A 196 -4.28 -9.81 -6.31
CA HIS A 196 -4.30 -8.54 -7.05
C HIS A 196 -5.24 -8.54 -8.27
N ASP A 197 -6.11 -9.54 -8.42
CA ASP A 197 -7.13 -9.56 -9.49
C ASP A 197 -8.35 -8.70 -9.11
N THR A 198 -8.17 -7.40 -9.18
CA THR A 198 -9.17 -6.40 -8.77
C THR A 198 -10.02 -5.88 -9.94
N ARG A 199 -9.95 -6.53 -11.11
CA ARG A 199 -10.62 -6.08 -12.34
C ARG A 199 -12.11 -5.80 -12.20
N ILE A 200 -12.80 -6.50 -11.29
CA ILE A 200 -14.21 -6.26 -11.00
C ILE A 200 -14.41 -4.83 -10.48
N TRP A 201 -13.64 -4.41 -9.50
CA TRP A 201 -13.74 -3.08 -8.91
C TRP A 201 -13.27 -1.98 -9.87
N VAL A 202 -12.17 -2.20 -10.58
CA VAL A 202 -11.67 -1.26 -11.58
C VAL A 202 -12.71 -1.01 -12.67
N LYS A 203 -13.39 -2.06 -13.17
CA LYS A 203 -14.47 -1.92 -14.16
C LYS A 203 -15.69 -1.17 -13.61
N LEU A 204 -16.05 -1.36 -12.34
CA LEU A 204 -17.13 -0.60 -11.71
C LEU A 204 -16.83 0.89 -11.65
N ALA A 205 -15.57 1.26 -11.57
CA ALA A 205 -15.09 2.64 -11.54
C ALA A 205 -14.81 3.24 -12.93
N ALA A 206 -15.21 2.58 -14.04
CA ALA A 206 -14.98 3.12 -15.39
C ALA A 206 -15.60 4.51 -15.60
N ASP A 207 -16.72 4.80 -14.93
CA ASP A 207 -17.28 6.15 -14.84
C ASP A 207 -16.92 6.77 -13.48
N GLY A 208 -16.00 7.73 -13.49
CA GLY A 208 -15.57 8.44 -12.29
C GLY A 208 -16.68 9.26 -11.61
N SER A 209 -17.80 9.52 -12.27
CA SER A 209 -18.95 10.20 -11.65
C SER A 209 -19.63 9.37 -10.56
N ARG A 210 -19.33 8.09 -10.49
CA ARG A 210 -19.81 7.17 -9.45
C ARG A 210 -19.19 7.42 -8.08
N PHE A 211 -18.04 8.10 -8.03
CA PHE A 211 -17.50 8.57 -6.76
C PHE A 211 -18.23 9.84 -6.31
N GLY A 212 -18.47 9.95 -5.01
CA GLY A 212 -19.14 11.12 -4.44
C GLY A 212 -18.36 12.41 -4.67
N SER A 213 -19.01 13.54 -4.42
CA SER A 213 -18.40 14.87 -4.56
C SER A 213 -17.96 15.47 -3.23
N ALA A 214 -18.02 14.69 -2.15
CA ALA A 214 -17.81 15.20 -0.79
C ALA A 214 -16.33 15.40 -0.41
N GLY A 215 -15.38 15.11 -1.29
CA GLY A 215 -13.95 15.27 -1.02
C GLY A 215 -13.38 14.24 -0.02
N LYS A 216 -14.02 13.09 0.11
CA LYS A 216 -13.66 12.01 1.03
C LYS A 216 -13.36 10.73 0.26
N PRO A 217 -12.23 10.67 -0.46
CA PRO A 217 -11.96 9.60 -1.41
C PRO A 217 -11.99 8.21 -0.80
N PHE A 218 -11.55 8.02 0.43
CA PHE A 218 -11.54 6.71 1.08
C PHE A 218 -12.94 6.25 1.50
N GLU A 219 -13.83 7.17 1.89
CA GLU A 219 -15.22 6.84 2.17
C GLU A 219 -16.02 6.61 0.88
N ASP A 220 -15.77 7.39 -0.16
CA ASP A 220 -16.43 7.27 -1.46
C ASP A 220 -16.12 5.92 -2.14
N ALA A 221 -14.89 5.40 -1.98
CA ALA A 221 -14.50 4.08 -2.46
C ALA A 221 -15.37 2.95 -1.87
N ALA A 222 -15.84 3.10 -0.64
CA ALA A 222 -16.57 2.04 0.07
C ALA A 222 -17.89 1.61 -0.60
N LEU A 223 -18.56 2.53 -1.31
CA LEU A 223 -19.83 2.21 -2.00
C LEU A 223 -19.59 1.26 -3.18
N LEU A 224 -18.64 1.59 -4.05
CA LEU A 224 -18.28 0.73 -5.19
C LEU A 224 -17.62 -0.57 -4.73
N TRP A 225 -16.86 -0.51 -3.64
CA TRP A 225 -16.25 -1.70 -3.04
C TRP A 225 -17.31 -2.72 -2.64
N LYS A 226 -18.38 -2.29 -1.94
CA LYS A 226 -19.50 -3.15 -1.56
C LYS A 226 -20.20 -3.79 -2.77
N GLU A 227 -20.40 -3.03 -3.85
CA GLU A 227 -20.95 -3.57 -5.08
C GLU A 227 -20.04 -4.63 -5.71
N GLY A 228 -18.74 -4.39 -5.68
CA GLY A 228 -17.75 -5.33 -6.20
C GLY A 228 -17.67 -6.62 -5.38
N LEU A 229 -17.85 -6.56 -4.05
CA LEU A 229 -17.91 -7.75 -3.21
C LEU A 229 -18.99 -8.73 -3.66
N ILE A 230 -20.19 -8.22 -4.02
CA ILE A 230 -21.31 -9.05 -4.50
C ILE A 230 -20.98 -9.73 -5.84
N LYS A 231 -20.13 -9.10 -6.66
CA LYS A 231 -19.75 -9.62 -7.98
C LYS A 231 -18.50 -10.51 -7.94
N ASP A 232 -17.74 -10.46 -6.85
CA ASP A 232 -16.54 -11.27 -6.63
C ASP A 232 -16.86 -12.67 -6.07
N GLU A 233 -18.10 -12.91 -5.64
CA GLU A 233 -18.64 -14.21 -5.22
C GLU A 233 -18.99 -15.10 -6.47
#